data_99035b0ae77a4015d9d7a3e986821819
#
_entry.id   99035b0ae77a4015d9d7a3e986821819
#
_cell.length_a   1.000
_cell.length_b   1.000
_cell.length_c   1.000
_cell.angle_alpha   90.00
_cell.angle_beta   90.00
_cell.angle_gamma   90.00
#
_symmetry.space_group_name_H-M   'P 1'
#
loop_
_entity.id
_entity.type
_entity.pdbx_description
1 polymer ?
#
loop_
_entity_poly.entity_id
_entity_poly.type
_entity_poly.pdbx_seq_one_letter_code
_entity_poly.pdbx_strand_id
1 'polypeptide(L)'
;MNILAIESSCDETAAAVLAHDEDGFSVLSSIVASQIETHRLYGGVVPEIASRAHIEAVNAVTYEAMERAALSLSDIDLVCVTAQPGLIGALLVGVNFAKSLAAANKIPLVAVDHIKGHIAAAYLGESPLPEPPFLAMALSGGHTAFYLVKSYTEFEIVGTTRDDAIGESFDKIGRLIGIPYPAGAGFDRLAGEGFAKATGRENAPLSLYKKSEAYKDKTMYLPSPALADGSLDFSFSGLKTAAINLLHRFEQNGEDFDRALFAARYTYEAVEAVAKKTEEALSRYQVTSLVMAGGVAANSHLRRRIAEVAKKAGVTLHIPSLSLCGDNAAMIGAQGYYEYIAGHTAASSLNASAADSIV
;
A
#
# COMPACT_ATOMS: atom_id res chain seq x y z
N MET A 1 -21.28 -12.07 -12.13
CA MET A 1 -20.02 -12.84 -12.17
C MET A 1 -19.47 -12.93 -10.76
N ASN A 2 -19.22 -14.14 -10.24
CA ASN A 2 -18.66 -14.35 -8.92
C ASN A 2 -17.17 -14.69 -9.02
N ILE A 3 -16.34 -13.99 -8.25
CA ILE A 3 -14.89 -14.03 -8.33
C ILE A 3 -14.33 -14.46 -6.98
N LEU A 4 -13.56 -15.54 -6.95
CA LEU A 4 -12.75 -15.92 -5.79
C LEU A 4 -11.32 -15.41 -5.98
N ALA A 5 -10.83 -14.62 -5.06
CA ALA A 5 -9.49 -14.05 -5.11
C ALA A 5 -8.64 -14.52 -3.93
N ILE A 6 -7.32 -14.67 -4.17
CA ILE A 6 -6.34 -15.14 -3.20
C ILE A 6 -5.12 -14.21 -3.23
N GLU A 7 -4.70 -13.76 -2.04
CA GLU A 7 -3.52 -12.93 -1.81
C GLU A 7 -2.58 -13.62 -0.82
N SER A 8 -1.30 -13.72 -1.17
CA SER A 8 -0.27 -14.32 -0.32
C SER A 8 1.13 -13.77 -0.61
N SER A 9 1.25 -12.49 -0.99
CA SER A 9 2.54 -11.94 -1.47
C SER A 9 3.56 -11.65 -0.38
N CYS A 10 3.13 -11.44 0.87
CA CYS A 10 4.02 -11.00 1.97
C CYS A 10 3.70 -11.71 3.29
N ASP A 11 3.04 -11.05 4.23
CA ASP A 11 2.76 -11.55 5.58
C ASP A 11 1.26 -11.62 5.91
N GLU A 12 0.39 -11.41 4.92
CA GLU A 12 -1.05 -11.65 4.99
C GLU A 12 -1.47 -12.79 4.05
N THR A 13 -2.19 -13.78 4.58
CA THR A 13 -2.92 -14.75 3.77
C THR A 13 -4.36 -14.30 3.67
N ALA A 14 -4.82 -13.97 2.48
CA ALA A 14 -6.19 -13.51 2.32
C ALA A 14 -6.95 -14.25 1.22
N ALA A 15 -8.26 -14.38 1.42
CA ALA A 15 -9.22 -14.79 0.41
C ALA A 15 -10.45 -13.88 0.44
N ALA A 16 -11.00 -13.59 -0.73
CA ALA A 16 -12.21 -12.79 -0.87
C ALA A 16 -13.11 -13.34 -1.96
N VAL A 17 -14.41 -13.16 -1.78
CA VAL A 17 -15.40 -13.40 -2.82
C VAL A 17 -16.04 -12.08 -3.20
N LEU A 18 -16.02 -11.78 -4.50
CA LEU A 18 -16.64 -10.60 -5.06
C LEU A 18 -17.73 -11.01 -6.05
N ALA A 19 -18.79 -10.20 -6.14
CA ALA A 19 -19.71 -10.20 -7.27
C ALA A 19 -19.45 -8.97 -8.12
N HIS A 20 -19.59 -9.11 -9.44
CA HIS A 20 -19.60 -8.00 -10.38
C HIS A 20 -20.81 -8.11 -11.31
N ASP A 21 -21.60 -7.04 -11.37
CA ASP A 21 -22.76 -6.89 -12.22
C ASP A 21 -22.83 -5.49 -12.87
N GLU A 22 -24.00 -5.07 -13.35
CA GLU A 22 -24.20 -3.76 -13.98
C GLU A 22 -23.97 -2.57 -13.03
N ASP A 23 -24.13 -2.79 -11.72
CA ASP A 23 -23.91 -1.77 -10.67
C ASP A 23 -22.44 -1.71 -10.21
N GLY A 24 -21.58 -2.62 -10.69
CA GLY A 24 -20.15 -2.68 -10.36
C GLY A 24 -19.78 -3.80 -9.39
N PHE A 25 -18.76 -3.56 -8.56
CA PHE A 25 -18.26 -4.57 -7.61
C PHE A 25 -19.02 -4.56 -6.28
N SER A 26 -19.34 -5.76 -5.81
CA SER A 26 -19.79 -6.02 -4.43
C SER A 26 -18.83 -7.00 -3.77
N VAL A 27 -18.24 -6.63 -2.62
CA VAL A 27 -17.42 -7.53 -1.82
C VAL A 27 -18.33 -8.35 -0.92
N LEU A 28 -18.57 -9.62 -1.29
CA LEU A 28 -19.42 -10.54 -0.54
C LEU A 28 -18.74 -11.03 0.74
N SER A 29 -17.42 -11.25 0.67
CA SER A 29 -16.59 -11.61 1.81
C SER A 29 -15.15 -11.19 1.58
N SER A 30 -14.44 -10.90 2.67
CA SER A 30 -12.99 -10.65 2.65
C SER A 30 -12.40 -11.10 3.98
N ILE A 31 -11.55 -12.11 3.93
CA ILE A 31 -10.91 -12.75 5.09
C ILE A 31 -9.41 -12.54 4.99
N VAL A 32 -8.80 -12.12 6.08
CA VAL A 32 -7.35 -11.89 6.18
C VAL A 32 -6.84 -12.59 7.43
N ALA A 33 -5.90 -13.50 7.26
CA ALA A 33 -5.09 -14.08 8.33
C ALA A 33 -3.73 -13.39 8.33
N SER A 34 -3.55 -12.45 9.26
CA SER A 34 -2.31 -11.68 9.39
C SER A 34 -1.28 -12.39 10.25
N GLN A 35 -0.03 -12.32 9.83
CA GLN A 35 1.13 -12.88 10.52
C GLN A 35 1.90 -11.82 11.34
N ILE A 36 1.35 -10.61 11.47
CA ILE A 36 1.99 -9.46 12.13
C ILE A 36 2.52 -9.83 13.53
N GLU A 37 1.71 -10.53 14.36
CA GLU A 37 2.13 -10.90 15.71
C GLU A 37 3.36 -11.81 15.72
N THR A 38 3.47 -12.71 14.75
CA THR A 38 4.64 -13.58 14.58
C THR A 38 5.86 -12.77 14.16
N HIS A 39 5.71 -11.92 13.15
CA HIS A 39 6.82 -11.13 12.59
C HIS A 39 7.26 -9.99 13.53
N ARG A 40 6.39 -9.52 14.40
CA ARG A 40 6.73 -8.53 15.45
C ARG A 40 7.87 -9.00 16.34
N LEU A 41 7.96 -10.30 16.62
CA LEU A 41 9.04 -10.88 17.43
C LEU A 41 10.43 -10.72 16.78
N TYR A 42 10.46 -10.60 15.45
CA TYR A 42 11.69 -10.47 14.67
C TYR A 42 11.95 -9.01 14.24
N GLY A 43 10.96 -8.14 14.46
CA GLY A 43 11.04 -6.71 14.07
C GLY A 43 10.87 -6.48 12.56
N GLY A 44 10.28 -7.43 11.83
CA GLY A 44 10.00 -7.38 10.40
C GLY A 44 9.72 -8.75 9.83
N VAL A 45 9.30 -8.82 8.58
CA VAL A 45 8.92 -10.07 7.91
C VAL A 45 10.12 -11.00 7.72
N VAL A 46 9.95 -12.28 8.10
CA VAL A 46 10.92 -13.36 7.86
C VAL A 46 10.34 -14.27 6.77
N PRO A 47 10.91 -14.27 5.54
CA PRO A 47 10.29 -14.91 4.38
C PRO A 47 9.97 -16.39 4.54
N GLU A 48 10.83 -17.17 5.20
CA GLU A 48 10.61 -18.60 5.41
C GLU A 48 9.45 -18.85 6.41
N ILE A 49 9.35 -18.04 7.45
CA ILE A 49 8.24 -18.13 8.43
C ILE A 49 6.93 -17.76 7.73
N ALA A 50 6.94 -16.68 6.93
CA ALA A 50 5.77 -16.26 6.17
C ALA A 50 5.29 -17.37 5.23
N SER A 51 6.18 -18.00 4.46
CA SER A 51 5.82 -19.07 3.53
C SER A 51 5.16 -20.26 4.22
N ARG A 52 5.63 -20.66 5.39
CA ARG A 52 5.05 -21.76 6.18
C ARG A 52 3.66 -21.40 6.71
N ALA A 53 3.50 -20.19 7.22
CA ALA A 53 2.19 -19.72 7.72
C ALA A 53 1.13 -19.64 6.62
N HIS A 54 1.50 -19.27 5.38
CA HIS A 54 0.59 -19.33 4.25
C HIS A 54 0.07 -20.74 3.95
N ILE A 55 0.93 -21.77 4.05
CA ILE A 55 0.51 -23.17 3.82
C ILE A 55 -0.57 -23.58 4.82
N GLU A 56 -0.43 -23.17 6.08
CA GLU A 56 -1.38 -23.47 7.14
C GLU A 56 -2.70 -22.72 6.99
N ALA A 57 -2.65 -21.46 6.50
CA ALA A 57 -3.78 -20.55 6.50
C ALA A 57 -4.64 -20.58 5.22
N VAL A 58 -4.02 -20.81 4.03
CA VAL A 58 -4.68 -20.57 2.73
C VAL A 58 -5.99 -21.32 2.55
N ASN A 59 -6.05 -22.58 3.00
CA ASN A 59 -7.26 -23.37 2.90
C ASN A 59 -8.37 -22.85 3.84
N ALA A 60 -8.00 -22.51 5.08
CA ALA A 60 -8.94 -22.04 6.09
C ALA A 60 -9.56 -20.68 5.71
N VAL A 61 -8.74 -19.72 5.27
CA VAL A 61 -9.25 -18.40 4.86
C VAL A 61 -10.12 -18.49 3.61
N THR A 62 -9.79 -19.41 2.68
CA THR A 62 -10.59 -19.62 1.47
C THR A 62 -11.93 -20.24 1.81
N TYR A 63 -11.95 -21.27 2.67
CA TYR A 63 -13.20 -21.89 3.12
C TYR A 63 -14.09 -20.88 3.85
N GLU A 64 -13.54 -20.11 4.78
CA GLU A 64 -14.28 -19.08 5.51
C GLU A 64 -14.81 -17.99 4.58
N ALA A 65 -14.05 -17.58 3.57
CA ALA A 65 -14.50 -16.59 2.59
C ALA A 65 -15.72 -17.11 1.79
N MET A 66 -15.66 -18.35 1.32
CA MET A 66 -16.77 -19.00 0.61
C MET A 66 -18.02 -19.17 1.51
N GLU A 67 -17.82 -19.61 2.75
CA GLU A 67 -18.91 -19.78 3.73
C GLU A 67 -19.60 -18.45 4.02
N ARG A 68 -18.85 -17.37 4.27
CA ARG A 68 -19.41 -16.03 4.53
C ARG A 68 -20.12 -15.43 3.31
N ALA A 69 -19.67 -15.76 2.11
CA ALA A 69 -20.35 -15.38 0.87
C ALA A 69 -21.60 -16.21 0.60
N ALA A 70 -21.83 -17.29 1.35
CA ALA A 70 -22.88 -18.28 1.15
C ALA A 70 -22.87 -18.88 -0.27
N LEU A 71 -21.68 -19.08 -0.85
CA LEU A 71 -21.45 -19.65 -2.18
C LEU A 71 -20.66 -20.95 -2.09
N SER A 72 -20.85 -21.82 -3.09
CA SER A 72 -20.05 -23.02 -3.32
C SER A 72 -19.08 -22.82 -4.49
N LEU A 73 -18.09 -23.70 -4.67
CA LEU A 73 -17.16 -23.60 -5.80
C LEU A 73 -17.84 -23.69 -7.17
N SER A 74 -19.02 -24.31 -7.24
CA SER A 74 -19.81 -24.36 -8.48
C SER A 74 -20.45 -23.01 -8.86
N ASP A 75 -20.47 -22.07 -7.93
CA ASP A 75 -21.04 -20.73 -8.13
C ASP A 75 -19.94 -19.71 -8.53
N ILE A 76 -18.67 -20.14 -8.55
CA ILE A 76 -17.52 -19.28 -8.88
C ILE A 76 -17.23 -19.34 -10.37
N ASP A 77 -17.20 -18.16 -11.00
CA ASP A 77 -16.94 -18.00 -12.43
C ASP A 77 -15.46 -17.75 -12.75
N LEU A 78 -14.68 -17.22 -11.78
CA LEU A 78 -13.30 -16.80 -11.96
C LEU A 78 -12.51 -16.98 -10.66
N VAL A 79 -11.27 -17.49 -10.78
CA VAL A 79 -10.28 -17.50 -9.70
C VAL A 79 -9.17 -16.50 -10.06
N CYS A 80 -8.85 -15.60 -9.13
CA CYS A 80 -7.75 -14.63 -9.24
C CYS A 80 -6.71 -14.90 -8.16
N VAL A 81 -5.42 -14.77 -8.50
CA VAL A 81 -4.35 -14.97 -7.53
C VAL A 81 -3.21 -14.00 -7.77
N THR A 82 -2.64 -13.49 -6.70
CA THR A 82 -1.41 -12.70 -6.78
C THR A 82 -0.25 -13.60 -7.19
N ALA A 83 0.39 -13.25 -8.30
CA ALA A 83 1.52 -14.01 -8.84
C ALA A 83 2.85 -13.25 -8.76
N GLN A 84 2.80 -11.92 -8.56
CA GLN A 84 3.96 -11.01 -8.51
C GLN A 84 3.53 -9.60 -8.08
N PRO A 85 4.49 -8.71 -7.67
CA PRO A 85 5.72 -9.08 -7.00
C PRO A 85 5.45 -9.54 -5.57
N GLY A 86 6.46 -10.13 -4.91
CA GLY A 86 6.36 -10.52 -3.50
C GLY A 86 7.43 -11.53 -3.07
N LEU A 87 7.27 -12.06 -1.85
CA LEU A 87 8.12 -13.11 -1.33
C LEU A 87 7.84 -14.41 -2.09
N ILE A 88 8.83 -14.90 -2.83
CA ILE A 88 8.66 -16.03 -3.77
C ILE A 88 8.04 -17.27 -3.10
N GLY A 89 8.45 -17.61 -1.89
CA GLY A 89 7.91 -18.77 -1.17
C GLY A 89 6.44 -18.58 -0.77
N ALA A 90 6.07 -17.37 -0.39
CA ALA A 90 4.69 -17.00 -0.04
C ALA A 90 3.79 -17.00 -1.29
N LEU A 91 4.20 -16.33 -2.37
CA LEU A 91 3.50 -16.33 -3.65
C LEU A 91 3.26 -17.76 -4.21
N LEU A 92 4.27 -18.63 -4.12
CA LEU A 92 4.16 -20.02 -4.57
C LEU A 92 3.05 -20.79 -3.86
N VAL A 93 2.76 -20.49 -2.60
CA VAL A 93 1.66 -21.13 -1.87
C VAL A 93 0.32 -20.75 -2.49
N GLY A 94 0.03 -19.45 -2.62
CA GLY A 94 -1.22 -18.96 -3.22
C GLY A 94 -1.39 -19.41 -4.67
N VAL A 95 -0.34 -19.26 -5.48
CA VAL A 95 -0.36 -19.65 -6.90
C VAL A 95 -0.65 -21.13 -7.08
N ASN A 96 0.03 -22.03 -6.34
CA ASN A 96 -0.22 -23.47 -6.49
C ASN A 96 -1.59 -23.88 -5.94
N PHE A 97 -2.04 -23.25 -4.86
CA PHE A 97 -3.38 -23.48 -4.32
C PHE A 97 -4.45 -23.06 -5.34
N ALA A 98 -4.38 -21.83 -5.86
CA ALA A 98 -5.33 -21.31 -6.85
C ALA A 98 -5.34 -22.15 -8.14
N LYS A 99 -4.17 -22.53 -8.66
CA LYS A 99 -4.04 -23.42 -9.83
C LYS A 99 -4.75 -24.75 -9.64
N SER A 100 -4.52 -25.38 -8.47
CA SER A 100 -5.11 -26.68 -8.16
C SER A 100 -6.62 -26.58 -8.05
N LEU A 101 -7.11 -25.55 -7.38
CA LEU A 101 -8.54 -25.29 -7.21
C LEU A 101 -9.23 -24.97 -8.56
N ALA A 102 -8.66 -24.10 -9.36
CA ALA A 102 -9.18 -23.73 -10.68
C ALA A 102 -9.20 -24.93 -11.64
N ALA A 103 -8.11 -25.70 -11.69
CA ALA A 103 -8.01 -26.88 -12.55
C ALA A 103 -9.01 -27.99 -12.17
N ALA A 104 -9.16 -28.26 -10.87
CA ALA A 104 -10.09 -29.29 -10.38
C ALA A 104 -11.56 -28.95 -10.70
N ASN A 105 -11.92 -27.67 -10.69
CA ASN A 105 -13.28 -27.21 -10.92
C ASN A 105 -13.52 -26.66 -12.33
N LYS A 106 -12.50 -26.65 -13.20
CA LYS A 106 -12.54 -26.11 -14.57
C LYS A 106 -12.93 -24.63 -14.62
N ILE A 107 -12.50 -23.87 -13.62
CA ILE A 107 -12.72 -22.43 -13.53
C ILE A 107 -11.53 -21.69 -14.18
N PRO A 108 -11.76 -20.64 -14.97
CA PRO A 108 -10.69 -19.78 -15.46
C PRO A 108 -9.82 -19.24 -14.31
N LEU A 109 -8.50 -19.14 -14.54
CA LEU A 109 -7.54 -18.59 -13.59
C LEU A 109 -6.91 -17.32 -14.18
N VAL A 110 -6.79 -16.29 -13.36
CA VAL A 110 -6.09 -15.05 -13.69
C VAL A 110 -4.95 -14.81 -12.70
N ALA A 111 -3.76 -14.53 -13.25
CA ALA A 111 -2.62 -14.06 -12.50
C ALA A 111 -2.68 -12.54 -12.37
N VAL A 112 -2.56 -12.03 -11.16
CA VAL A 112 -2.66 -10.60 -10.86
C VAL A 112 -1.34 -10.09 -10.30
N ASP A 113 -0.97 -8.89 -10.73
CA ASP A 113 0.11 -8.13 -10.14
C ASP A 113 -0.39 -7.46 -8.85
N HIS A 114 0.35 -7.65 -7.75
CA HIS A 114 0.02 -7.14 -6.43
C HIS A 114 -0.14 -5.61 -6.39
N ILE A 115 0.73 -4.89 -7.11
CA ILE A 115 0.70 -3.42 -7.14
C ILE A 115 -0.51 -2.92 -7.93
N LYS A 116 -0.82 -3.56 -9.07
CA LYS A 116 -2.07 -3.29 -9.78
C LYS A 116 -3.28 -3.57 -8.89
N GLY A 117 -3.23 -4.64 -8.09
CA GLY A 117 -4.24 -4.95 -7.08
C GLY A 117 -4.44 -3.80 -6.10
N HIS A 118 -3.37 -3.29 -5.48
CA HIS A 118 -3.47 -2.12 -4.59
C HIS A 118 -4.18 -0.94 -5.26
N ILE A 119 -3.84 -0.62 -6.51
CA ILE A 119 -4.50 0.46 -7.25
C ILE A 119 -5.98 0.12 -7.50
N ALA A 120 -6.28 -1.13 -7.82
CA ALA A 120 -7.65 -1.60 -8.06
C ALA A 120 -8.51 -1.64 -6.78
N ALA A 121 -7.93 -1.56 -5.58
CA ALA A 121 -8.70 -1.36 -4.36
C ALA A 121 -9.58 -0.09 -4.42
N ALA A 122 -9.18 0.92 -5.22
CA ALA A 122 -9.99 2.11 -5.46
C ALA A 122 -11.23 1.84 -6.32
N TYR A 123 -11.30 0.71 -7.01
CA TYR A 123 -12.48 0.30 -7.80
C TYR A 123 -13.60 -0.32 -6.94
N LEU A 124 -13.31 -0.59 -5.66
CA LEU A 124 -14.25 -1.16 -4.70
C LEU A 124 -14.97 -0.08 -3.85
N GLY A 125 -14.84 1.20 -4.22
CA GLY A 125 -15.46 2.32 -3.52
C GLY A 125 -16.87 2.64 -3.99
N GLU A 126 -17.59 3.46 -3.19
CA GLU A 126 -18.94 3.94 -3.50
C GLU A 126 -18.99 5.09 -4.53
N SER A 127 -17.86 5.71 -4.85
CA SER A 127 -17.75 6.84 -5.81
C SER A 127 -17.66 6.34 -7.23
N PRO A 128 -17.92 7.18 -8.23
CA PRO A 128 -17.64 6.77 -9.60
C PRO A 128 -16.19 6.31 -9.70
N LEU A 129 -15.98 5.18 -10.41
CA LEU A 129 -14.66 4.60 -10.60
C LEU A 129 -13.70 5.61 -11.26
N PRO A 130 -12.40 5.59 -10.92
CA PRO A 130 -11.44 6.36 -11.68
C PRO A 130 -11.38 5.82 -13.11
N GLU A 131 -11.73 6.65 -14.09
CA GLU A 131 -11.69 6.28 -15.51
C GLU A 131 -10.29 6.53 -16.08
N PRO A 132 -9.66 5.54 -16.74
CA PRO A 132 -8.39 5.77 -17.44
C PRO A 132 -8.52 6.77 -18.60
N PRO A 133 -7.49 7.61 -18.90
CA PRO A 133 -6.23 7.61 -18.16
C PRO A 133 -6.28 8.38 -16.84
N PHE A 134 -5.66 7.83 -15.79
CA PHE A 134 -5.50 8.50 -14.51
C PHE A 134 -4.09 8.30 -13.93
N LEU A 135 -3.70 9.13 -12.99
CA LEU A 135 -2.46 8.97 -12.22
C LEU A 135 -2.75 8.16 -10.96
N ALA A 136 -1.88 7.19 -10.64
CA ALA A 136 -1.95 6.42 -9.41
C ALA A 136 -0.65 6.49 -8.62
N MET A 137 -0.75 6.48 -7.29
CA MET A 137 0.35 6.30 -6.36
C MET A 137 0.15 4.98 -5.62
N ALA A 138 1.12 4.07 -5.72
CA ALA A 138 1.19 2.90 -4.86
C ALA A 138 2.24 3.15 -3.77
N LEU A 139 1.79 3.25 -2.51
CA LEU A 139 2.59 3.60 -1.35
C LEU A 139 2.43 2.54 -0.28
N SER A 140 3.37 1.62 -0.19
CA SER A 140 3.32 0.48 0.74
C SER A 140 4.63 0.32 1.53
N GLY A 141 4.76 -0.77 2.27
CA GLY A 141 6.00 -1.16 2.94
C GLY A 141 7.15 -1.43 1.97
N GLY A 142 6.85 -2.07 0.84
CA GLY A 142 7.85 -2.46 -0.16
C GLY A 142 7.92 -1.55 -1.39
N HIS A 143 6.88 -0.74 -1.67
CA HIS A 143 6.78 0.02 -2.91
C HIS A 143 6.44 1.49 -2.68
N THR A 144 7.03 2.34 -3.49
CA THR A 144 6.70 3.78 -3.56
C THR A 144 6.88 4.20 -5.01
N ALA A 145 5.78 4.30 -5.75
CA ALA A 145 5.84 4.60 -7.17
C ALA A 145 4.60 5.37 -7.66
N PHE A 146 4.79 6.11 -8.76
CA PHE A 146 3.74 6.69 -9.58
C PHE A 146 3.52 5.86 -10.83
N TYR A 147 2.26 5.69 -11.19
CA TYR A 147 1.82 5.01 -12.40
C TYR A 147 0.88 5.91 -13.21
N LEU A 148 1.10 5.99 -14.51
CA LEU A 148 0.08 6.42 -15.45
C LEU A 148 -0.72 5.18 -15.87
N VAL A 149 -1.96 5.10 -15.42
CA VAL A 149 -2.89 4.02 -15.76
C VAL A 149 -3.61 4.42 -17.05
N LYS A 150 -3.20 3.82 -18.18
CA LYS A 150 -3.73 4.13 -19.53
C LYS A 150 -5.02 3.36 -19.82
N SER A 151 -5.12 2.16 -19.28
CA SER A 151 -6.33 1.33 -19.22
C SER A 151 -6.32 0.52 -17.92
N TYR A 152 -7.39 -0.17 -17.60
CA TYR A 152 -7.44 -1.00 -16.39
C TYR A 152 -6.43 -2.17 -16.37
N THR A 153 -5.74 -2.41 -17.47
CA THR A 153 -4.71 -3.45 -17.60
C THR A 153 -3.33 -2.92 -18.02
N GLU A 154 -3.26 -1.66 -18.53
CA GLU A 154 -2.00 -1.05 -19.00
C GLU A 154 -1.53 0.04 -18.04
N PHE A 155 -0.41 -0.20 -17.37
CA PHE A 155 0.21 0.67 -16.37
C PHE A 155 1.62 1.03 -16.82
N GLU A 156 1.96 2.30 -16.74
CA GLU A 156 3.30 2.82 -17.04
C GLU A 156 3.89 3.42 -15.77
N ILE A 157 5.07 2.95 -15.34
CA ILE A 157 5.80 3.57 -14.23
C ILE A 157 6.33 4.92 -14.69
N VAL A 158 5.96 5.99 -14.00
CA VAL A 158 6.40 7.36 -14.31
C VAL A 158 7.31 7.96 -13.24
N GLY A 159 7.46 7.26 -12.11
CA GLY A 159 8.40 7.57 -11.06
C GLY A 159 8.39 6.47 -10.00
N THR A 160 9.54 6.15 -9.43
CA THR A 160 9.67 5.09 -8.41
C THR A 160 10.68 5.48 -7.35
N THR A 161 10.68 4.79 -6.20
CA THR A 161 11.75 5.00 -5.22
C THR A 161 13.06 4.38 -5.71
N ARG A 162 14.17 5.09 -5.49
CA ARG A 162 15.54 4.62 -5.81
C ARG A 162 16.22 3.90 -4.65
N ASP A 163 15.57 3.89 -3.50
CA ASP A 163 16.10 3.31 -2.27
C ASP A 163 14.94 2.76 -1.40
N ASP A 164 14.85 3.15 -0.12
CA ASP A 164 13.78 2.68 0.76
C ASP A 164 12.40 3.13 0.26
N ALA A 165 11.41 2.24 0.36
CA ALA A 165 10.02 2.64 0.26
C ALA A 165 9.63 3.51 1.48
N ILE A 166 8.61 4.36 1.30
CA ILE A 166 8.16 5.26 2.37
C ILE A 166 7.66 4.49 3.60
N GLY A 167 6.96 3.38 3.43
CA GLY A 167 6.47 2.54 4.53
C GLY A 167 7.62 1.89 5.29
N GLU A 168 8.58 1.30 4.57
CA GLU A 168 9.80 0.74 5.16
C GLU A 168 10.58 1.80 5.95
N SER A 169 10.63 3.03 5.44
CA SER A 169 11.28 4.16 6.10
C SER A 169 10.59 4.50 7.43
N PHE A 170 9.25 4.50 7.48
CA PHE A 170 8.49 4.67 8.73
C PHE A 170 8.70 3.52 9.71
N ASP A 171 8.73 2.28 9.25
CA ASP A 171 8.94 1.10 10.11
C ASP A 171 10.34 1.10 10.75
N LYS A 172 11.38 1.39 9.95
CA LYS A 172 12.76 1.47 10.45
C LYS A 172 12.94 2.56 11.51
N ILE A 173 12.42 3.75 11.27
CA ILE A 173 12.51 4.86 12.23
C ILE A 173 11.58 4.65 13.43
N GLY A 174 10.38 4.12 13.21
CA GLY A 174 9.45 3.79 14.28
C GLY A 174 10.06 2.84 15.30
N ARG A 175 10.73 1.79 14.84
CA ARG A 175 11.46 0.84 15.70
C ARG A 175 12.50 1.53 16.58
N LEU A 176 13.27 2.48 16.03
CA LEU A 176 14.29 3.21 16.78
C LEU A 176 13.71 4.10 17.87
N ILE A 177 12.51 4.63 17.68
CA ILE A 177 11.82 5.42 18.71
C ILE A 177 10.84 4.58 19.53
N GLY A 178 10.96 3.24 19.52
CA GLY A 178 10.22 2.31 20.37
C GLY A 178 8.76 2.10 19.96
N ILE A 179 8.44 2.23 18.66
CA ILE A 179 7.15 1.81 18.11
C ILE A 179 7.31 0.39 17.56
N PRO A 180 6.46 -0.58 17.95
CA PRO A 180 6.56 -1.95 17.47
C PRO A 180 6.19 -2.05 15.98
N TYR A 181 6.72 -3.09 15.32
CA TYR A 181 6.35 -3.44 13.94
C TYR A 181 4.91 -3.96 13.85
N PRO A 182 4.14 -3.61 12.81
CA PRO A 182 4.40 -2.52 11.86
C PRO A 182 4.18 -1.14 12.50
N ALA A 183 5.10 -0.22 12.23
CA ALA A 183 5.11 1.07 12.93
C ALA A 183 4.08 2.08 12.39
N GLY A 184 3.55 1.88 11.18
CA GLY A 184 2.76 2.86 10.43
C GLY A 184 1.66 3.54 11.25
N ALA A 185 0.74 2.77 11.84
CA ALA A 185 -0.38 3.32 12.63
C ALA A 185 0.08 3.99 13.93
N GLY A 186 1.07 3.39 14.62
CA GLY A 186 1.67 3.95 15.83
C GLY A 186 2.40 5.26 15.55
N PHE A 187 3.12 5.31 14.42
CA PHE A 187 3.86 6.49 13.99
C PHE A 187 2.90 7.64 13.60
N ASP A 188 1.84 7.33 12.85
CA ASP A 188 0.81 8.31 12.47
C ASP A 188 0.16 8.95 13.70
N ARG A 189 -0.21 8.14 14.71
CA ARG A 189 -0.78 8.64 15.98
C ARG A 189 0.23 9.52 16.72
N LEU A 190 1.47 9.06 16.90
CA LEU A 190 2.51 9.81 17.62
C LEU A 190 2.84 11.12 16.90
N ALA A 191 2.86 11.12 15.57
CA ALA A 191 3.02 12.35 14.78
C ALA A 191 1.86 13.30 14.99
N GLY A 192 0.63 12.79 15.07
CA GLY A 192 -0.57 13.59 15.39
C GLY A 192 -0.47 14.31 16.73
N GLU A 193 0.00 13.61 17.78
CA GLU A 193 0.29 14.20 19.08
C GLU A 193 1.34 15.32 18.97
N GLY A 194 2.40 15.09 18.20
CA GLY A 194 3.46 16.07 17.97
C GLY A 194 2.96 17.31 17.20
N PHE A 195 2.14 17.13 16.17
CA PHE A 195 1.52 18.25 15.46
C PHE A 195 0.58 19.05 16.36
N ALA A 196 -0.23 18.39 17.19
CA ALA A 196 -1.10 19.06 18.14
C ALA A 196 -0.28 19.85 19.17
N LYS A 197 0.77 19.27 19.72
CA LYS A 197 1.70 19.93 20.65
C LYS A 197 2.37 21.17 20.03
N ALA A 198 2.85 21.05 18.79
CA ALA A 198 3.54 22.13 18.10
C ALA A 198 2.63 23.30 17.68
N THR A 199 1.36 23.02 17.42
CA THR A 199 0.42 24.01 16.85
C THR A 199 -0.66 24.44 17.82
N GLY A 200 -0.81 23.76 18.97
CA GLY A 200 -1.93 23.96 19.91
C GLY A 200 -3.28 23.50 19.34
N ARG A 201 -3.28 22.71 18.25
CA ARG A 201 -4.50 22.35 17.52
C ARG A 201 -4.46 20.92 17.00
N GLU A 202 -5.45 20.10 17.37
CA GLU A 202 -5.65 18.79 16.77
C GLU A 202 -5.94 18.90 15.26
N ASN A 203 -5.47 17.93 14.51
CA ASN A 203 -5.68 17.87 13.06
C ASN A 203 -5.26 19.13 12.30
N ALA A 204 -4.26 19.85 12.81
CA ALA A 204 -3.72 21.02 12.16
C ALA A 204 -3.21 20.71 10.75
N PRO A 205 -3.41 21.59 9.76
CA PRO A 205 -2.79 21.43 8.45
C PRO A 205 -1.27 21.54 8.58
N LEU A 206 -0.53 20.79 7.74
CA LEU A 206 0.94 20.79 7.76
C LEU A 206 1.55 22.19 7.54
N SER A 207 0.86 23.05 6.81
CA SER A 207 1.26 24.45 6.63
C SER A 207 1.29 25.26 7.94
N LEU A 208 0.47 24.89 8.94
CA LEU A 208 0.51 25.50 10.26
C LEU A 208 1.71 24.98 11.07
N TYR A 209 1.99 23.68 11.01
CA TYR A 209 3.19 23.09 11.63
C TYR A 209 4.47 23.75 11.11
N LYS A 210 4.59 23.97 9.80
CA LYS A 210 5.75 24.66 9.19
C LYS A 210 6.00 26.05 9.76
N LYS A 211 4.98 26.71 10.32
CA LYS A 211 5.11 28.04 10.94
C LYS A 211 5.42 27.98 12.44
N SER A 212 5.32 26.81 13.06
CA SER A 212 5.53 26.62 14.52
C SER A 212 7.00 26.77 14.92
N GLU A 213 7.22 27.08 16.18
CA GLU A 213 8.59 27.12 16.74
C GLU A 213 9.22 25.73 16.76
N ALA A 214 8.44 24.65 16.96
CA ALA A 214 8.92 23.29 16.89
C ALA A 214 9.48 22.93 15.50
N TYR A 215 8.92 23.44 14.41
CA TYR A 215 9.50 23.26 13.07
C TYR A 215 10.78 24.05 12.86
N LYS A 216 10.87 25.25 13.44
CA LYS A 216 12.04 26.13 13.33
C LYS A 216 13.21 25.67 14.20
N ASP A 217 12.95 24.81 15.18
CA ASP A 217 13.98 24.28 16.07
C ASP A 217 15.02 23.49 15.28
N LYS A 218 16.26 24.02 15.25
CA LYS A 218 17.37 23.41 14.53
C LYS A 218 17.93 22.17 15.23
N THR A 219 17.63 21.96 16.51
CA THR A 219 18.08 20.78 17.23
C THR A 219 17.41 19.52 16.71
N MET A 220 16.19 19.64 16.15
CA MET A 220 15.41 18.59 15.54
C MET A 220 15.34 18.69 13.99
N TYR A 221 16.33 19.32 13.39
CA TYR A 221 16.37 19.47 11.93
C TYR A 221 16.49 18.12 11.22
N LEU A 222 15.60 17.89 10.24
CA LEU A 222 15.70 16.80 9.27
C LEU A 222 15.63 17.40 7.85
N PRO A 223 16.43 16.88 6.90
CA PRO A 223 16.40 17.36 5.53
C PRO A 223 15.12 16.93 4.82
N SER A 224 14.65 17.73 3.88
CA SER A 224 13.57 17.32 2.99
C SER A 224 14.08 16.29 1.97
N PRO A 225 13.42 15.15 1.78
CA PRO A 225 13.77 14.23 0.72
C PRO A 225 13.55 14.91 -0.64
N ALA A 226 14.63 15.07 -1.42
CA ALA A 226 14.54 15.70 -2.73
C ALA A 226 15.62 15.14 -3.66
N LEU A 227 15.20 14.82 -4.89
CA LEU A 227 16.10 14.56 -6.02
C LEU A 227 16.12 15.80 -6.90
N ALA A 228 17.32 16.25 -7.25
CA ALA A 228 17.53 17.50 -8.02
C ALA A 228 17.57 17.27 -9.55
N ASP A 229 17.27 16.06 -10.01
CA ASP A 229 17.38 15.65 -11.43
C ASP A 229 16.10 15.87 -12.25
N GLY A 230 15.07 16.42 -11.64
CA GLY A 230 13.78 16.67 -12.31
C GLY A 230 12.95 15.40 -12.58
N SER A 231 13.35 14.23 -12.07
CA SER A 231 12.54 12.99 -12.15
C SER A 231 11.36 13.05 -11.18
N LEU A 232 10.36 12.17 -11.39
CA LEU A 232 9.29 11.92 -10.42
C LEU A 232 9.67 10.85 -9.37
N ASP A 233 10.91 10.41 -9.38
CA ASP A 233 11.42 9.42 -8.44
C ASP A 233 11.48 9.95 -7.01
N PHE A 234 11.47 9.01 -6.08
CA PHE A 234 11.60 9.23 -4.65
C PHE A 234 12.97 8.76 -4.14
N SER A 235 13.38 9.28 -2.98
CA SER A 235 14.49 8.78 -2.21
C SER A 235 14.27 9.14 -0.75
N PHE A 236 14.13 8.14 0.12
CA PHE A 236 13.90 8.33 1.55
C PHE A 236 15.11 7.96 2.40
N SER A 237 16.15 7.35 1.79
CA SER A 237 17.35 6.94 2.51
C SER A 237 18.10 8.10 3.17
N GLY A 238 18.13 9.27 2.54
CA GLY A 238 18.73 10.48 3.09
C GLY A 238 17.99 10.98 4.35
N LEU A 239 16.66 11.03 4.31
CA LEU A 239 15.84 11.41 5.46
C LEU A 239 16.00 10.38 6.60
N LYS A 240 15.95 9.09 6.28
CA LYS A 240 16.17 8.01 7.24
C LYS A 240 17.53 8.11 7.92
N THR A 241 18.61 8.28 7.15
CA THR A 241 19.96 8.38 7.67
C THR A 241 20.13 9.61 8.57
N ALA A 242 19.57 10.75 8.17
CA ALA A 242 19.59 11.96 9.00
C ALA A 242 18.84 11.77 10.33
N ALA A 243 17.69 11.08 10.30
CA ALA A 243 16.93 10.75 11.50
C ALA A 243 17.70 9.82 12.44
N ILE A 244 18.35 8.77 11.91
CA ILE A 244 19.20 7.86 12.68
C ILE A 244 20.35 8.62 13.35
N ASN A 245 21.05 9.45 12.59
CA ASN A 245 22.17 10.25 13.12
C ASN A 245 21.71 11.23 14.20
N LEU A 246 20.53 11.82 14.03
CA LEU A 246 19.94 12.71 15.02
C LEU A 246 19.62 11.98 16.33
N LEU A 247 19.01 10.79 16.26
CA LEU A 247 18.72 9.97 17.44
C LEU A 247 19.99 9.51 18.16
N HIS A 248 21.02 9.07 17.42
CA HIS A 248 22.32 8.72 18.00
C HIS A 248 22.99 9.91 18.69
N ARG A 249 22.85 11.12 18.14
CA ARG A 249 23.40 12.34 18.78
C ARG A 249 22.75 12.60 20.15
N PHE A 250 21.41 12.46 20.25
CA PHE A 250 20.71 12.60 21.54
C PHE A 250 21.19 11.55 22.54
N GLU A 251 21.30 10.30 22.11
CA GLU A 251 21.78 9.19 22.94
C GLU A 251 23.22 9.44 23.45
N GLN A 252 24.15 9.82 22.56
CA GLN A 252 25.55 10.08 22.91
C GLN A 252 25.74 11.26 23.86
N ASN A 253 24.90 12.29 23.73
CA ASN A 253 24.94 13.45 24.60
C ASN A 253 24.19 13.23 25.92
N GLY A 254 23.47 12.12 26.08
CA GLY A 254 22.57 11.89 27.23
C GLY A 254 21.41 12.89 27.26
N GLU A 255 21.00 13.39 26.08
CA GLU A 255 19.90 14.35 25.93
C GLU A 255 18.58 13.61 25.67
N ASP A 256 17.55 13.95 26.39
CA ASP A 256 16.19 13.51 26.08
C ASP A 256 15.63 14.29 24.89
N PHE A 257 14.81 13.63 24.09
CA PHE A 257 14.09 14.27 23.00
C PHE A 257 12.60 13.97 23.07
N ASP A 258 11.80 14.90 22.56
CA ASP A 258 10.36 14.70 22.46
C ASP A 258 10.02 13.80 21.26
N ARG A 259 9.66 12.54 21.55
CA ARG A 259 9.33 11.52 20.54
C ARG A 259 8.18 11.96 19.64
N ALA A 260 7.19 12.67 20.18
CA ALA A 260 6.03 13.10 19.39
C ALA A 260 6.42 14.24 18.43
N LEU A 261 7.22 15.22 18.88
CA LEU A 261 7.74 16.28 18.00
C LEU A 261 8.67 15.72 16.94
N PHE A 262 9.51 14.73 17.29
CA PHE A 262 10.36 14.03 16.33
C PHE A 262 9.54 13.31 15.26
N ALA A 263 8.51 12.54 15.68
CA ALA A 263 7.62 11.84 14.75
C ALA A 263 6.87 12.82 13.84
N ALA A 264 6.40 13.96 14.38
CA ALA A 264 5.78 15.02 13.60
C ALA A 264 6.74 15.61 12.56
N ARG A 265 8.02 15.85 12.95
CA ARG A 265 9.03 16.37 12.04
C ARG A 265 9.32 15.39 10.90
N TYR A 266 9.53 14.13 11.23
CA TYR A 266 9.79 13.09 10.23
C TYR A 266 8.61 12.93 9.26
N THR A 267 7.39 12.82 9.80
CA THR A 267 6.17 12.72 9.00
C THR A 267 6.00 13.94 8.09
N TYR A 268 6.24 15.14 8.60
CA TYR A 268 6.17 16.37 7.80
C TYR A 268 7.08 16.30 6.56
N GLU A 269 8.35 15.95 6.75
CA GLU A 269 9.32 15.91 5.64
C GLU A 269 8.98 14.81 4.62
N ALA A 270 8.58 13.61 5.10
CA ALA A 270 8.18 12.51 4.23
C ALA A 270 6.91 12.84 3.43
N VAL A 271 5.87 13.36 4.08
CA VAL A 271 4.59 13.70 3.45
C VAL A 271 4.72 14.84 2.45
N GLU A 272 5.48 15.90 2.80
CA GLU A 272 5.70 17.03 1.88
C GLU A 272 6.53 16.62 0.65
N ALA A 273 7.45 15.65 0.79
CA ALA A 273 8.17 15.10 -0.36
C ALA A 273 7.20 14.40 -1.34
N VAL A 274 6.30 13.55 -0.83
CA VAL A 274 5.27 12.92 -1.66
C VAL A 274 4.35 13.97 -2.28
N ALA A 275 3.88 14.94 -1.50
CA ALA A 275 2.97 15.97 -1.98
C ALA A 275 3.58 16.82 -3.11
N LYS A 276 4.84 17.23 -2.99
CA LYS A 276 5.56 17.99 -4.03
C LYS A 276 5.68 17.19 -5.33
N LYS A 277 6.07 15.90 -5.23
CA LYS A 277 6.15 15.02 -6.40
C LYS A 277 4.78 14.78 -7.01
N THR A 278 3.72 14.71 -6.20
CA THR A 278 2.33 14.61 -6.70
C THR A 278 1.92 15.89 -7.45
N GLU A 279 2.22 17.09 -6.91
CA GLU A 279 1.96 18.37 -7.61
C GLU A 279 2.71 18.40 -8.96
N GLU A 280 3.97 17.95 -8.99
CA GLU A 280 4.78 17.87 -10.20
C GLU A 280 4.23 16.86 -11.21
N ALA A 281 3.85 15.66 -10.76
CA ALA A 281 3.24 14.63 -11.62
C ALA A 281 1.92 15.11 -12.24
N LEU A 282 1.02 15.70 -11.45
CA LEU A 282 -0.25 16.26 -11.94
C LEU A 282 -0.04 17.43 -12.92
N SER A 283 1.05 18.17 -12.81
CA SER A 283 1.38 19.23 -13.77
C SER A 283 1.89 18.67 -15.12
N ARG A 284 2.53 17.48 -15.11
CA ARG A 284 3.04 16.83 -16.32
C ARG A 284 1.98 16.02 -17.07
N TYR A 285 1.12 15.33 -16.30
CA TYR A 285 0.10 14.45 -16.83
C TYR A 285 -1.27 15.11 -16.66
N GLN A 286 -1.92 15.42 -17.78
CA GLN A 286 -3.26 16.04 -17.77
C GLN A 286 -4.31 14.96 -17.54
N VAL A 287 -4.54 14.60 -16.27
CA VAL A 287 -5.51 13.60 -15.84
C VAL A 287 -6.63 14.25 -15.03
N THR A 288 -7.79 13.61 -15.00
CA THR A 288 -8.96 14.05 -14.22
C THR A 288 -9.05 13.39 -12.85
N SER A 289 -8.34 12.28 -12.66
CA SER A 289 -8.38 11.49 -11.44
C SER A 289 -6.96 11.16 -10.94
N LEU A 290 -6.84 11.11 -9.61
CA LEU A 290 -5.67 10.65 -8.87
C LEU A 290 -6.10 9.54 -7.92
N VAL A 291 -5.44 8.39 -8.01
CA VAL A 291 -5.60 7.28 -7.06
C VAL A 291 -4.43 7.29 -6.08
N MET A 292 -4.68 7.12 -4.78
CA MET A 292 -3.66 6.88 -3.76
C MET A 292 -3.97 5.57 -3.05
N ALA A 293 -3.09 4.57 -3.18
CA ALA A 293 -3.30 3.20 -2.74
C ALA A 293 -2.09 2.63 -1.98
N GLY A 294 -2.27 1.45 -1.39
CA GLY A 294 -1.27 0.77 -0.57
C GLY A 294 -1.36 1.13 0.92
N GLY A 295 -0.65 0.37 1.77
CA GLY A 295 -0.77 0.50 3.24
C GLY A 295 -0.47 1.89 3.79
N VAL A 296 0.45 2.64 3.17
CA VAL A 296 0.78 4.01 3.59
C VAL A 296 -0.34 5.01 3.23
N ALA A 297 -1.24 4.66 2.30
CA ALA A 297 -2.44 5.46 2.05
C ALA A 297 -3.39 5.53 3.26
N ALA A 298 -3.20 4.70 4.28
CA ALA A 298 -3.90 4.81 5.56
C ALA A 298 -3.39 5.96 6.44
N ASN A 299 -2.18 6.51 6.20
CA ASN A 299 -1.62 7.61 6.97
C ASN A 299 -2.50 8.86 6.90
N SER A 300 -2.96 9.34 8.06
CA SER A 300 -3.95 10.42 8.16
C SER A 300 -3.41 11.78 7.69
N HIS A 301 -2.11 12.03 7.89
CA HIS A 301 -1.45 13.27 7.50
C HIS A 301 -1.23 13.31 6.00
N LEU A 302 -0.84 12.18 5.40
CA LEU A 302 -0.69 12.03 3.96
C LEU A 302 -2.03 12.20 3.24
N ARG A 303 -3.10 11.51 3.72
CA ARG A 303 -4.46 11.65 3.15
C ARG A 303 -4.89 13.11 3.07
N ARG A 304 -4.77 13.84 4.16
CA ARG A 304 -5.16 15.26 4.20
C ARG A 304 -4.34 16.10 3.24
N ARG A 305 -3.02 15.89 3.21
CA ARG A 305 -2.13 16.68 2.37
C ARG A 305 -2.34 16.41 0.88
N ILE A 306 -2.54 15.15 0.49
CA ILE A 306 -2.83 14.80 -0.91
C ILE A 306 -4.22 15.28 -1.33
N ALA A 307 -5.20 15.28 -0.43
CA ALA A 307 -6.51 15.89 -0.71
C ALA A 307 -6.41 17.41 -1.01
N GLU A 308 -5.52 18.13 -0.28
CA GLU A 308 -5.24 19.54 -0.59
C GLU A 308 -4.60 19.70 -1.98
N VAL A 309 -3.65 18.81 -2.34
CA VAL A 309 -2.99 18.80 -3.65
C VAL A 309 -4.01 18.56 -4.77
N ALA A 310 -4.81 17.49 -4.65
CA ALA A 310 -5.82 17.14 -5.63
C ALA A 310 -6.86 18.25 -5.84
N LYS A 311 -7.36 18.82 -4.73
CA LYS A 311 -8.28 19.95 -4.76
C LYS A 311 -7.67 21.17 -5.49
N LYS A 312 -6.42 21.51 -5.21
CA LYS A 312 -5.69 22.61 -5.87
C LYS A 312 -5.51 22.35 -7.36
N ALA A 313 -5.24 21.11 -7.74
CA ALA A 313 -5.09 20.71 -9.13
C ALA A 313 -6.42 20.53 -9.88
N GLY A 314 -7.56 20.53 -9.18
CA GLY A 314 -8.87 20.31 -9.78
C GLY A 314 -9.13 18.88 -10.24
N VAL A 315 -8.43 17.89 -9.64
CA VAL A 315 -8.58 16.47 -9.95
C VAL A 315 -9.37 15.74 -8.87
N THR A 316 -10.12 14.70 -9.26
CA THR A 316 -10.83 13.82 -8.31
C THR A 316 -9.83 12.90 -7.62
N LEU A 317 -9.84 12.87 -6.30
CA LEU A 317 -8.99 11.97 -5.51
C LEU A 317 -9.77 10.72 -5.09
N HIS A 318 -9.23 9.55 -5.43
CA HIS A 318 -9.75 8.25 -5.04
C HIS A 318 -8.77 7.61 -4.05
N ILE A 319 -9.25 7.30 -2.85
CA ILE A 319 -8.48 6.59 -1.82
C ILE A 319 -9.35 5.45 -1.30
N PRO A 320 -8.88 4.20 -1.30
CA PRO A 320 -9.61 3.08 -0.73
C PRO A 320 -10.00 3.32 0.72
N SER A 321 -11.06 2.66 1.19
CA SER A 321 -11.40 2.60 2.61
C SER A 321 -10.20 2.07 3.41
N LEU A 322 -10.11 2.40 4.70
CA LEU A 322 -8.98 1.98 5.53
C LEU A 322 -8.80 0.45 5.56
N SER A 323 -9.89 -0.29 5.50
CA SER A 323 -9.90 -1.76 5.45
C SER A 323 -9.33 -2.35 4.15
N LEU A 324 -9.26 -1.56 3.08
CA LEU A 324 -8.74 -1.98 1.77
C LEU A 324 -7.35 -1.39 1.45
N CYS A 325 -6.76 -0.61 2.36
CA CYS A 325 -5.42 -0.06 2.15
C CYS A 325 -4.30 -1.11 2.34
N GLY A 326 -4.46 -2.03 3.31
CA GLY A 326 -3.52 -3.15 3.52
C GLY A 326 -3.71 -4.27 2.50
N ASP A 327 -2.87 -5.30 2.60
CA ASP A 327 -2.96 -6.46 1.72
C ASP A 327 -4.28 -7.19 1.98
N ASN A 328 -5.03 -7.42 0.90
CA ASN A 328 -6.32 -8.09 0.93
C ASN A 328 -6.62 -8.74 -0.43
N ALA A 329 -7.45 -9.77 -0.43
CA ALA A 329 -7.75 -10.46 -1.68
C ALA A 329 -8.84 -9.76 -2.53
N ALA A 330 -9.66 -8.87 -1.95
CA ALA A 330 -10.68 -8.17 -2.72
C ALA A 330 -10.05 -7.27 -3.80
N MET A 331 -8.93 -6.61 -3.51
CA MET A 331 -8.16 -5.82 -4.47
C MET A 331 -7.66 -6.67 -5.64
N ILE A 332 -7.29 -7.92 -5.37
CA ILE A 332 -6.83 -8.88 -6.39
C ILE A 332 -7.99 -9.33 -7.27
N GLY A 333 -9.18 -9.56 -6.69
CA GLY A 333 -10.39 -9.87 -7.45
C GLY A 333 -10.82 -8.73 -8.37
N ALA A 334 -10.75 -7.49 -7.89
CA ALA A 334 -11.08 -6.31 -8.69
C ALA A 334 -10.15 -6.15 -9.90
N GLN A 335 -8.82 -6.25 -9.71
CA GLN A 335 -7.88 -6.21 -10.83
C GLN A 335 -8.05 -7.41 -11.75
N GLY A 336 -8.22 -8.60 -11.17
CA GLY A 336 -8.36 -9.84 -11.93
C GLY A 336 -9.57 -9.86 -12.85
N TYR A 337 -10.66 -9.20 -12.48
CA TYR A 337 -11.81 -9.02 -13.38
C TYR A 337 -11.42 -8.27 -14.66
N TYR A 338 -10.71 -7.15 -14.55
CA TYR A 338 -10.28 -6.38 -15.72
C TYR A 338 -9.27 -7.13 -16.59
N GLU A 339 -8.34 -7.87 -15.96
CA GLU A 339 -7.42 -8.74 -16.70
C GLU A 339 -8.21 -9.84 -17.45
N TYR A 340 -9.24 -10.42 -16.83
CA TYR A 340 -10.06 -11.46 -17.43
C TYR A 340 -10.84 -10.96 -18.66
N ILE A 341 -11.53 -9.83 -18.55
CA ILE A 341 -12.29 -9.28 -19.69
C ILE A 341 -11.40 -8.77 -20.82
N ALA A 342 -10.13 -8.45 -20.53
CA ALA A 342 -9.11 -8.17 -21.52
C ALA A 342 -8.54 -9.45 -22.19
N GLY A 343 -8.97 -10.65 -21.76
CA GLY A 343 -8.53 -11.93 -22.33
C GLY A 343 -7.25 -12.49 -21.68
N HIS A 344 -6.77 -11.91 -20.60
CA HIS A 344 -5.56 -12.34 -19.91
C HIS A 344 -5.88 -13.48 -18.92
N THR A 345 -5.86 -14.72 -19.41
CA THR A 345 -6.03 -15.92 -18.56
C THR A 345 -4.69 -16.65 -18.38
N ALA A 346 -4.52 -17.25 -17.22
CA ALA A 346 -3.31 -17.97 -16.88
C ALA A 346 -3.36 -19.43 -17.38
N ALA A 347 -2.27 -19.88 -17.97
CA ALA A 347 -2.09 -21.28 -18.33
C ALA A 347 -1.71 -22.13 -17.11
N SER A 348 -1.79 -23.46 -17.23
CA SER A 348 -1.33 -24.40 -16.20
C SER A 348 0.16 -24.27 -15.83
N SER A 349 0.95 -23.66 -16.73
CA SER A 349 2.37 -23.33 -16.53
C SER A 349 2.60 -22.07 -15.69
N LEU A 350 1.56 -21.37 -15.23
CA LEU A 350 1.71 -20.19 -14.36
C LEU A 350 2.67 -20.49 -13.20
N ASN A 351 3.61 -19.59 -12.97
CA ASN A 351 4.53 -19.61 -11.85
C ASN A 351 4.57 -18.22 -11.18
N ALA A 352 5.01 -18.19 -9.93
CA ALA A 352 5.21 -16.95 -9.20
C ALA A 352 6.51 -16.25 -9.63
N SER A 353 6.55 -14.92 -9.53
CA SER A 353 7.74 -14.10 -9.73
C SER A 353 7.94 -13.14 -8.57
N ALA A 354 9.17 -13.07 -8.04
CA ALA A 354 9.50 -12.07 -7.03
C ALA A 354 9.68 -10.67 -7.64
N ALA A 355 9.92 -10.59 -8.96
CA ALA A 355 10.15 -9.34 -9.67
C ALA A 355 8.82 -8.67 -10.07
N ASP A 356 8.85 -7.35 -10.10
CA ASP A 356 7.76 -6.53 -10.65
C ASP A 356 7.66 -6.76 -12.17
N SER A 357 6.44 -6.88 -12.69
CA SER A 357 6.18 -7.06 -14.13
C SER A 357 5.90 -5.75 -14.86
N ILE A 358 5.74 -4.66 -14.12
CA ILE A 358 5.44 -3.33 -14.66
C ILE A 358 6.74 -2.60 -15.05
N VAL A 359 7.83 -3.34 -15.26
CA VAL A 359 9.13 -2.77 -15.69
C VAL A 359 9.14 -2.56 -17.20
#